data_9870ff542719b87c7de4f2938b8ad3c5
#
_entry.id   9870ff542719b87c7de4f2938b8ad3c5
#
_cell.length_a   1.000
_cell.length_b   1.000
_cell.length_c   1.000
_cell.angle_alpha   90.00
_cell.angle_beta   90.00
_cell.angle_gamma   90.00
#
_symmetry.space_group_name_H-M   'P 1'
#
loop_
_entity.id
_entity.type
_entity.pdbx_description
1 polymer ?
#
loop_
_entity_poly.entity_id
_entity_poly.type
_entity_poly.pdbx_seq_one_letter_code
_entity_poly.pdbx_strand_id
1 'polypeptide(L)'
;IHETISFYIGNDPNLKIKWPNDILINDAKISGALIENIIGGENKYTIIGIGINILSSPKLDIYQTAFINEFLNTPINVKHVFLKLKVNLENKLKDFSTKTVNIIRHQMLNNAWKINENVNYISNSIESSGLFENISENYEIIIRTETNQVKLSSGELKLIRD
;
A
#
# COMPACT_ATOMS: atom_id res chain seq x y z
N ILE A 1 4.22 3.48 -5.83
CA ILE A 1 5.24 2.72 -5.07
C ILE A 1 5.31 1.29 -5.60
N HIS A 2 4.20 0.53 -5.60
CA HIS A 2 4.14 -0.86 -6.08
C HIS A 2 4.82 -1.03 -7.45
N GLU A 3 4.45 -0.24 -8.46
CA GLU A 3 5.07 -0.28 -9.80
C GLU A 3 6.58 0.03 -9.77
N THR A 4 7.04 0.87 -8.84
CA THR A 4 8.46 1.17 -8.69
C THR A 4 9.23 -0.03 -8.16
N ILE A 5 8.70 -0.70 -7.15
CA ILE A 5 9.33 -1.89 -6.57
C ILE A 5 9.30 -3.04 -7.58
N SER A 6 8.13 -3.29 -8.22
CA SER A 6 7.97 -4.32 -9.26
C SER A 6 8.93 -4.17 -10.44
N PHE A 7 9.28 -2.92 -10.80
CA PHE A 7 10.29 -2.66 -11.85
C PHE A 7 11.66 -3.29 -11.53
N TYR A 8 12.04 -3.37 -10.26
CA TYR A 8 13.33 -3.92 -9.83
C TYR A 8 13.29 -5.41 -9.53
N ILE A 9 12.26 -5.87 -8.80
CA ILE A 9 12.16 -7.27 -8.37
C ILE A 9 11.37 -8.16 -9.34
N GLY A 10 10.84 -7.57 -10.44
CA GLY A 10 9.95 -8.26 -11.38
C GLY A 10 8.49 -8.25 -10.92
N ASN A 11 7.64 -8.88 -11.73
CA ASN A 11 6.21 -9.03 -11.41
C ASN A 11 6.00 -10.20 -10.44
N ASP A 12 6.49 -10.04 -9.21
CA ASP A 12 6.32 -11.05 -8.17
C ASP A 12 4.86 -11.07 -7.69
N PRO A 13 4.16 -12.23 -7.74
CA PRO A 13 2.78 -12.34 -7.29
C PRO A 13 2.59 -12.09 -5.80
N ASN A 14 3.67 -12.18 -5.00
CA ASN A 14 3.67 -11.91 -3.56
C ASN A 14 3.95 -10.43 -3.22
N LEU A 15 4.21 -9.58 -4.23
CA LEU A 15 4.27 -8.12 -4.02
C LEU A 15 2.84 -7.60 -3.95
N LYS A 16 2.38 -7.19 -2.78
CA LYS A 16 0.99 -6.84 -2.49
C LYS A 16 0.84 -5.44 -1.90
N ILE A 17 -0.33 -4.87 -2.11
CA ILE A 17 -0.76 -3.60 -1.50
C ILE A 17 -1.61 -3.93 -0.27
N LYS A 18 -1.08 -3.68 0.92
CA LYS A 18 -1.84 -3.76 2.18
C LYS A 18 -2.50 -2.41 2.43
N TRP A 19 -3.81 -2.40 2.43
CA TRP A 19 -4.57 -1.20 2.79
C TRP A 19 -4.27 -0.77 4.24
N PRO A 20 -4.17 0.55 4.53
CA PRO A 20 -4.41 1.64 3.57
C PRO A 20 -3.20 2.06 2.74
N ASN A 21 -1.96 1.80 3.16
CA ASN A 21 -0.80 2.55 2.67
C ASN A 21 0.53 1.78 2.65
N ASP A 22 0.51 0.47 2.88
CA ASP A 22 1.72 -0.35 2.93
C ASP A 22 1.90 -1.20 1.68
N ILE A 23 3.15 -1.49 1.33
CA ILE A 23 3.51 -2.51 0.34
C ILE A 23 4.22 -3.64 1.06
N LEU A 24 3.77 -4.85 0.78
CA LEU A 24 4.33 -6.08 1.33
C LEU A 24 4.94 -6.92 0.21
N ILE A 25 5.94 -7.71 0.56
CA ILE A 25 6.49 -8.81 -0.23
C ILE A 25 6.63 -10.02 0.70
N ASN A 26 6.05 -11.18 0.33
CA ASN A 26 6.00 -12.37 1.19
C ASN A 26 5.51 -12.03 2.63
N ASP A 27 4.46 -11.23 2.75
CA ASP A 27 3.89 -10.70 4.01
C ASP A 27 4.84 -9.83 4.86
N ALA A 28 6.03 -9.52 4.37
CA ALA A 28 6.98 -8.61 5.00
C ALA A 28 6.86 -7.19 4.42
N LYS A 29 6.80 -6.18 5.28
CA LYS A 29 6.67 -4.78 4.84
C LYS A 29 7.95 -4.28 4.20
N ILE A 30 7.85 -3.84 2.94
CA ILE A 30 8.95 -3.27 2.16
C ILE A 30 8.83 -1.76 1.97
N SER A 31 7.61 -1.22 2.07
CA SER A 31 7.35 0.23 1.91
C SER A 31 6.09 0.65 2.64
N GLY A 32 6.00 1.95 2.95
CA GLY A 32 4.79 2.60 3.43
C GLY A 32 4.70 4.03 2.94
N ALA A 33 3.49 4.58 2.87
CA ALA A 33 3.23 5.96 2.51
C ALA A 33 2.39 6.67 3.57
N LEU A 34 2.60 7.97 3.74
CA LEU A 34 1.78 8.84 4.57
C LEU A 34 1.41 10.07 3.75
N ILE A 35 0.13 10.42 3.76
CA ILE A 35 -0.38 11.61 3.08
C ILE A 35 -0.95 12.54 4.13
N GLU A 36 -0.48 13.78 4.14
CA GLU A 36 -0.92 14.83 5.05
C GLU A 36 -1.40 16.03 4.25
N ASN A 37 -2.57 16.57 4.62
CA ASN A 37 -3.11 17.77 4.02
C ASN A 37 -2.95 18.93 5.00
N ILE A 38 -2.31 20.01 4.53
CA ILE A 38 -2.11 21.23 5.29
C ILE A 38 -2.97 22.34 4.65
N ILE A 39 -3.79 22.98 5.46
CA ILE A 39 -4.59 24.14 5.06
C ILE A 39 -3.98 25.37 5.74
N GLY A 40 -3.40 26.28 4.96
CA GLY A 40 -2.81 27.53 5.43
C GLY A 40 -3.44 28.72 4.70
N GLY A 41 -4.44 29.36 5.33
CA GLY A 41 -5.19 30.42 4.68
C GLY A 41 -5.95 29.92 3.44
N GLU A 42 -5.74 30.56 2.29
CA GLU A 42 -6.35 30.15 1.01
C GLU A 42 -5.60 28.99 0.32
N ASN A 43 -4.41 28.65 0.80
CA ASN A 43 -3.58 27.62 0.18
C ASN A 43 -3.85 26.26 0.81
N LYS A 44 -3.88 25.23 -0.04
CA LYS A 44 -3.97 23.82 0.35
C LYS A 44 -2.75 23.10 -0.18
N TYR A 45 -2.04 22.41 0.68
CA TYR A 45 -0.86 21.62 0.34
C TYR A 45 -1.11 20.17 0.72
N THR A 46 -0.65 19.26 -0.13
CA THR A 46 -0.60 17.83 0.19
C THR A 46 0.87 17.41 0.28
N ILE A 47 1.26 16.89 1.43
CA ILE A 47 2.58 16.30 1.65
C ILE A 47 2.45 14.79 1.49
N ILE A 48 3.30 14.20 0.65
CA ILE A 48 3.35 12.75 0.44
C ILE A 48 4.68 12.25 0.96
N GLY A 49 4.68 11.63 2.15
CA GLY A 49 5.82 10.92 2.71
C GLY A 49 5.87 9.48 2.18
N ILE A 50 7.00 9.04 1.64
CA ILE A 50 7.17 7.67 1.13
C ILE A 50 8.46 7.09 1.73
N GLY A 51 8.32 5.96 2.44
CA GLY A 51 9.43 5.16 2.92
C GLY A 51 9.56 3.86 2.10
N ILE A 52 10.75 3.59 1.56
CA ILE A 52 11.06 2.33 0.85
C ILE A 52 12.33 1.75 1.43
N ASN A 53 12.28 0.52 1.88
CA ASN A 53 13.45 -0.24 2.31
C ASN A 53 14.23 -0.69 1.09
N ILE A 54 15.46 -0.20 0.89
CA ILE A 54 16.25 -0.47 -0.33
C ILE A 54 17.48 -1.33 -0.03
N LEU A 55 18.34 -0.87 0.89
CA LEU A 55 19.61 -1.52 1.23
C LEU A 55 19.49 -2.47 2.41
N SER A 56 18.58 -2.16 3.32
CA SER A 56 18.28 -2.92 4.53
C SER A 56 16.88 -2.59 5.01
N SER A 57 16.37 -3.35 5.96
CA SER A 57 15.09 -3.08 6.63
C SER A 57 15.27 -3.06 8.16
N PRO A 58 14.43 -2.32 8.89
CA PRO A 58 14.45 -2.34 10.35
C PRO A 58 14.02 -3.72 10.88
N LYS A 59 14.60 -4.17 11.98
CA LYS A 59 14.10 -5.34 12.72
C LYS A 59 13.04 -4.86 13.70
N LEU A 60 11.81 -5.34 13.56
CA LEU A 60 10.68 -4.98 14.38
C LEU A 60 10.04 -6.23 14.98
N ASP A 61 9.60 -6.12 16.26
CA ASP A 61 8.98 -7.24 16.96
C ASP A 61 7.50 -7.47 16.54
N ILE A 62 6.87 -6.45 15.96
CA ILE A 62 5.42 -6.45 15.67
C ILE A 62 5.07 -6.99 14.27
N TYR A 63 5.96 -6.88 13.28
CA TYR A 63 5.79 -7.43 11.92
C TYR A 63 7.13 -7.63 11.23
N GLN A 64 7.13 -8.48 10.19
CA GLN A 64 8.32 -8.70 9.36
C GLN A 64 8.53 -7.55 8.38
N THR A 65 9.78 -7.28 8.07
CA THR A 65 10.19 -6.27 7.09
C THR A 65 11.14 -6.88 6.07
N ALA A 66 11.09 -6.37 4.84
CA ALA A 66 11.95 -6.74 3.73
C ALA A 66 12.57 -5.49 3.09
N PHE A 67 13.54 -5.67 2.21
CA PHE A 67 14.19 -4.59 1.46
C PHE A 67 14.48 -5.03 0.01
N ILE A 68 14.56 -4.07 -0.93
CA ILE A 68 14.63 -4.37 -2.37
C ILE A 68 15.85 -5.23 -2.72
N ASN A 69 17.04 -4.89 -2.20
CA ASN A 69 18.28 -5.60 -2.55
C ASN A 69 18.33 -7.07 -2.07
N GLU A 70 17.43 -7.47 -1.17
CA GLU A 70 17.27 -8.86 -0.75
C GLU A 70 16.78 -9.77 -1.89
N PHE A 71 16.10 -9.19 -2.89
CA PHE A 71 15.52 -9.90 -4.04
C PHE A 71 16.35 -9.74 -5.32
N LEU A 72 17.54 -9.12 -5.26
CA LEU A 72 18.33 -8.80 -6.43
C LEU A 72 19.68 -9.51 -6.42
N ASN A 73 20.08 -10.04 -7.56
CA ASN A 73 21.44 -10.59 -7.75
C ASN A 73 22.52 -9.48 -7.75
N THR A 74 22.16 -8.28 -8.23
CA THR A 74 23.06 -7.12 -8.25
C THR A 74 22.40 -5.98 -7.48
N PRO A 75 23.01 -5.50 -6.41
CA PRO A 75 22.44 -4.44 -5.60
C PRO A 75 22.27 -3.14 -6.37
N ILE A 76 21.16 -2.45 -6.15
CA ILE A 76 20.89 -1.10 -6.65
C ILE A 76 21.08 -0.07 -5.55
N ASN A 77 21.36 1.17 -5.95
CA ASN A 77 21.49 2.27 -4.99
C ASN A 77 20.19 3.07 -4.85
N VAL A 78 20.09 3.81 -3.75
CA VAL A 78 18.94 4.65 -3.40
C VAL A 78 18.56 5.63 -4.48
N LYS A 79 19.55 6.25 -5.16
CA LYS A 79 19.33 7.26 -6.22
C LYS A 79 18.53 6.69 -7.39
N HIS A 80 18.82 5.46 -7.81
CA HIS A 80 18.09 4.82 -8.91
C HIS A 80 16.62 4.60 -8.56
N VAL A 81 16.36 4.10 -7.35
CA VAL A 81 14.97 3.89 -6.87
C VAL A 81 14.23 5.22 -6.75
N PHE A 82 14.88 6.25 -6.19
CA PHE A 82 14.31 7.59 -6.08
C PHE A 82 13.92 8.18 -7.44
N LEU A 83 14.81 8.11 -8.43
CA LEU A 83 14.53 8.63 -9.77
C LEU A 83 13.37 7.89 -10.45
N LYS A 84 13.32 6.57 -10.30
CA LYS A 84 12.20 5.77 -10.83
C LYS A 84 10.88 6.10 -10.13
N LEU A 85 10.89 6.22 -8.81
CA LEU A 85 9.72 6.61 -8.03
C LEU A 85 9.21 8.00 -8.44
N LYS A 86 10.12 8.97 -8.57
CA LYS A 86 9.79 10.33 -9.01
C LYS A 86 9.08 10.32 -10.36
N VAL A 87 9.64 9.65 -11.36
CA VAL A 87 9.03 9.55 -12.71
C VAL A 87 7.65 8.90 -12.64
N ASN A 88 7.51 7.80 -11.90
CA ASN A 88 6.23 7.11 -11.76
C ASN A 88 5.18 8.01 -11.09
N LEU A 89 5.55 8.73 -10.03
CA LEU A 89 4.66 9.64 -9.33
C LEU A 89 4.24 10.83 -10.20
N GLU A 90 5.19 11.50 -10.85
CA GLU A 90 4.92 12.64 -11.75
C GLU A 90 3.98 12.24 -12.89
N ASN A 91 4.17 11.07 -13.49
CA ASN A 91 3.29 10.57 -14.55
C ASN A 91 1.87 10.32 -14.05
N LYS A 92 1.70 9.72 -12.86
CA LYS A 92 0.38 9.51 -12.28
C LYS A 92 -0.33 10.81 -11.90
N LEU A 93 0.41 11.81 -11.41
CA LEU A 93 -0.16 13.11 -11.04
C LEU A 93 -0.54 13.97 -12.26
N LYS A 94 0.23 13.90 -13.36
CA LYS A 94 -0.09 14.64 -14.60
C LYS A 94 -1.40 14.23 -15.24
N ASP A 95 -1.76 12.95 -15.13
CA ASP A 95 -2.94 12.38 -15.78
C ASP A 95 -4.04 12.01 -14.76
N PHE A 96 -4.16 12.82 -13.71
CA PHE A 96 -5.13 12.58 -12.64
C PHE A 96 -6.54 12.98 -13.08
N SER A 97 -7.27 12.03 -13.67
CA SER A 97 -8.65 12.16 -14.15
C SER A 97 -9.53 11.05 -13.54
N THR A 98 -10.85 11.18 -13.66
CA THR A 98 -11.80 10.13 -13.22
C THR A 98 -11.48 8.76 -13.84
N LYS A 99 -11.05 8.74 -15.12
CA LYS A 99 -10.63 7.50 -15.79
C LYS A 99 -9.40 6.88 -15.14
N THR A 100 -8.41 7.71 -14.82
CA THR A 100 -7.16 7.28 -14.16
C THR A 100 -7.45 6.76 -12.75
N VAL A 101 -8.34 7.40 -12.02
CA VAL A 101 -8.78 6.97 -10.68
C VAL A 101 -9.35 5.54 -10.73
N ASN A 102 -10.22 5.23 -11.70
CA ASN A 102 -10.76 3.88 -11.86
C ASN A 102 -9.68 2.84 -12.22
N ILE A 103 -8.72 3.20 -13.08
CA ILE A 103 -7.58 2.33 -13.40
C ILE A 103 -6.76 2.02 -12.15
N ILE A 104 -6.47 3.03 -11.34
CA ILE A 104 -5.72 2.87 -10.08
C ILE A 104 -6.48 1.94 -9.13
N ARG A 105 -7.80 2.10 -8.98
CA ARG A 105 -8.64 1.23 -8.15
C ARG A 105 -8.54 -0.24 -8.60
N HIS A 106 -8.65 -0.51 -9.90
CA HIS A 106 -8.48 -1.86 -10.44
C HIS A 106 -7.07 -2.42 -10.19
N GLN A 107 -6.04 -1.60 -10.34
CA GLN A 107 -4.67 -2.00 -10.03
C GLN A 107 -4.49 -2.32 -8.55
N MET A 108 -5.12 -1.53 -7.65
CA MET A 108 -5.14 -1.83 -6.22
C MET A 108 -5.81 -3.15 -5.92
N LEU A 109 -6.99 -3.41 -6.48
CA LEU A 109 -7.72 -4.68 -6.29
C LEU A 109 -6.91 -5.89 -6.74
N ASN A 110 -6.32 -5.83 -7.94
CA ASN A 110 -5.54 -6.94 -8.51
C ASN A 110 -4.29 -7.26 -7.67
N ASN A 111 -3.78 -6.29 -6.92
CA ASN A 111 -2.59 -6.44 -6.09
C ASN A 111 -2.90 -6.35 -4.60
N ALA A 112 -4.19 -6.34 -4.20
CA ALA A 112 -4.56 -6.19 -2.81
C ALA A 112 -4.11 -7.41 -1.99
N TRP A 113 -3.53 -7.12 -0.84
CA TRP A 113 -3.18 -8.14 0.15
C TRP A 113 -4.44 -8.72 0.76
N LYS A 114 -4.56 -10.03 0.77
CA LYS A 114 -5.69 -10.81 1.31
C LYS A 114 -7.06 -10.45 0.74
N ILE A 115 -7.13 -10.00 -0.52
CA ILE A 115 -8.42 -9.90 -1.21
C ILE A 115 -9.06 -11.30 -1.33
N ASN A 116 -10.37 -11.40 -1.05
CA ASN A 116 -11.14 -12.63 -0.97
C ASN A 116 -10.71 -13.59 0.16
N GLU A 117 -10.03 -13.09 1.19
CA GLU A 117 -9.65 -13.84 2.39
C GLU A 117 -10.23 -13.18 3.65
N ASN A 118 -10.34 -13.95 4.73
CA ASN A 118 -10.66 -13.40 6.04
C ASN A 118 -9.48 -12.58 6.57
N VAL A 119 -9.81 -11.40 7.08
CA VAL A 119 -8.83 -10.47 7.64
C VAL A 119 -9.28 -10.01 9.02
N ASN A 120 -8.32 -9.77 9.90
CA ASN A 120 -8.55 -8.99 11.10
C ASN A 120 -8.25 -7.52 10.80
N TYR A 121 -9.10 -6.63 11.28
CA TYR A 121 -8.94 -5.19 11.07
C TYR A 121 -9.22 -4.42 12.35
N ILE A 122 -8.64 -3.24 12.45
CA ILE A 122 -8.95 -2.25 13.49
C ILE A 122 -9.61 -1.05 12.84
N SER A 123 -10.76 -0.65 13.38
CA SER A 123 -11.42 0.59 13.05
C SER A 123 -11.97 1.24 14.31
N ASN A 124 -11.73 2.53 14.51
CA ASN A 124 -12.13 3.27 15.72
C ASN A 124 -11.69 2.57 17.03
N SER A 125 -10.46 2.02 17.01
CA SER A 125 -9.88 1.26 18.14
C SER A 125 -10.62 -0.06 18.49
N ILE A 126 -11.53 -0.52 17.63
CA ILE A 126 -12.24 -1.80 17.78
C ILE A 126 -11.63 -2.80 16.79
N GLU A 127 -11.21 -3.95 17.32
CA GLU A 127 -10.75 -5.08 16.52
C GLU A 127 -11.94 -5.95 16.10
N SER A 128 -11.96 -6.33 14.84
CA SER A 128 -13.00 -7.15 14.24
C SER A 128 -12.43 -8.00 13.10
N SER A 129 -13.22 -8.93 12.57
CA SER A 129 -12.83 -9.79 11.46
C SER A 129 -13.93 -9.91 10.41
N GLY A 130 -13.54 -10.28 9.20
CA GLY A 130 -14.46 -10.54 8.10
C GLY A 130 -13.74 -10.78 6.79
N LEU A 131 -14.48 -11.11 5.75
CA LEU A 131 -13.98 -11.35 4.41
C LEU A 131 -13.70 -10.02 3.70
N PHE A 132 -12.46 -9.79 3.27
CA PHE A 132 -12.13 -8.63 2.43
C PHE A 132 -12.62 -8.86 1.00
N GLU A 133 -13.75 -8.27 0.63
CA GLU A 133 -14.42 -8.52 -0.65
C GLU A 133 -14.01 -7.57 -1.77
N ASN A 134 -13.81 -6.29 -1.47
CA ASN A 134 -13.66 -5.29 -2.51
C ASN A 134 -13.06 -3.98 -1.98
N ILE A 135 -12.75 -3.07 -2.90
CA ILE A 135 -12.46 -1.67 -2.64
C ILE A 135 -13.52 -0.84 -3.35
N SER A 136 -14.19 0.08 -2.64
CA SER A 136 -15.24 0.95 -3.18
C SER A 136 -14.68 1.98 -4.17
N GLU A 137 -15.55 2.72 -4.85
CA GLU A 137 -15.15 3.84 -5.71
C GLU A 137 -14.49 4.97 -4.93
N ASN A 138 -14.76 5.07 -3.62
CA ASN A 138 -14.12 6.02 -2.71
C ASN A 138 -12.86 5.45 -2.02
N TYR A 139 -12.32 4.34 -2.50
CA TYR A 139 -11.14 3.65 -1.95
C TYR A 139 -11.30 3.12 -0.52
N GLU A 140 -12.54 3.00 -0.04
CA GLU A 140 -12.84 2.30 1.20
C GLU A 140 -12.72 0.80 0.98
N ILE A 141 -12.17 0.07 1.93
CA ILE A 141 -12.26 -1.40 1.87
C ILE A 141 -13.65 -1.87 2.28
N ILE A 142 -14.13 -2.88 1.59
CA ILE A 142 -15.42 -3.52 1.82
C ILE A 142 -15.16 -4.87 2.47
N ILE A 143 -15.62 -5.03 3.70
CA ILE A 143 -15.48 -6.26 4.46
C ILE A 143 -16.87 -6.82 4.74
N ARG A 144 -17.08 -8.07 4.37
CA ARG A 144 -18.29 -8.81 4.71
C ARG A 144 -18.09 -9.52 6.03
N THR A 145 -18.93 -9.21 7.00
CA THR A 145 -19.05 -9.91 8.28
C THR A 145 -20.18 -10.95 8.21
N GLU A 146 -20.41 -11.69 9.27
CA GLU A 146 -21.51 -12.66 9.35
C GLU A 146 -22.89 -12.01 9.19
N THR A 147 -23.05 -10.77 9.62
CA THR A 147 -24.37 -10.11 9.71
C THR A 147 -24.57 -9.01 8.67
N ASN A 148 -23.49 -8.37 8.19
CA ASN A 148 -23.59 -7.22 7.30
C ASN A 148 -22.32 -7.01 6.46
N GLN A 149 -22.32 -5.93 5.70
CA GLN A 149 -21.16 -5.42 4.98
C GLN A 149 -20.69 -4.10 5.61
N VAL A 150 -19.41 -4.01 5.92
CA VAL A 150 -18.77 -2.83 6.53
C VAL A 150 -17.88 -2.16 5.49
N LYS A 151 -17.97 -0.83 5.38
CA LYS A 151 -17.05 0.00 4.60
C LYS A 151 -16.12 0.76 5.53
N LEU A 152 -14.82 0.62 5.33
CA LEU A 152 -13.80 1.30 6.14
C LEU A 152 -13.06 2.32 5.31
N SER A 153 -13.19 3.59 5.67
CA SER A 153 -12.42 4.71 5.09
C SER A 153 -11.12 4.96 5.84
N SER A 154 -11.01 4.44 7.07
CA SER A 154 -9.82 4.54 7.93
C SER A 154 -9.68 3.30 8.79
N GLY A 155 -8.45 3.02 9.25
CA GLY A 155 -8.15 1.85 10.07
C GLY A 155 -6.92 1.12 9.57
N GLU A 156 -6.76 -0.12 10.00
CA GLU A 156 -5.62 -0.96 9.63
C GLU A 156 -6.07 -2.43 9.45
N LEU A 157 -5.57 -3.07 8.40
CA LEU A 157 -5.58 -4.53 8.30
C LEU A 157 -4.41 -5.10 9.12
N LYS A 158 -4.69 -6.03 10.02
CA LYS A 158 -3.64 -6.64 10.85
C LYS A 158 -2.85 -7.69 10.07
N LEU A 159 -1.52 -7.63 10.21
CA LEU A 159 -0.63 -8.73 9.88
C LEU A 159 -0.74 -9.73 11.02
N ILE A 160 -1.46 -10.84 10.82
CA ILE A 160 -1.54 -11.92 11.82
C ILE A 160 -0.20 -12.65 11.80
N ARG A 161 0.41 -12.82 12.97
CA ARG A 161 1.41 -13.87 13.19
C ARG A 161 0.63 -15.13 13.60
N ASP A 162 0.80 -16.20 12.86
CA ASP A 162 0.44 -17.53 13.31
C ASP A 162 1.30 -17.94 14.50
#